data_6f3df9ed6de736ac8d80101148605dfe
#
_entry.id   6f3df9ed6de736ac8d80101148605dfe
#
_cell.length_a   1.000
_cell.length_b   1.000
_cell.length_c   1.000
_cell.angle_alpha   90.00
_cell.angle_beta   90.00
_cell.angle_gamma   90.00
#
_symmetry.space_group_name_H-M   'P 1'
#
loop_
_entity.id
_entity.type
_entity.pdbx_description
1 polymer ?
#
loop_
_entity_poly.entity_id
_entity_poly.type
_entity_poly.pdbx_seq_one_letter_code
_entity_poly.pdbx_strand_id
1 'polypeptide(L)'
;HNASNSLQDIADLVPFAHRFGAKVFVTLNTILHDDELEPARKLIGQFYDAGVDALIVQDMGIMELDIPPIELHASTQCDIRSVEKAKFLSDAGFSQIVLARELNLNQIRAIHENTDATIEFFIHGALCVAYSGQCYISHAQTGRSANRGDCSQACRLPYTLKDDQGRVVAYEKHLLSMKDNDQTANLAALIDAGVRSFKIEGRYKDMSYVKNITAHYRQMLDAIIEDRGDLARSSAGNTAHYFVPSTEKTFHRGSTDYFVNARKIDIGAFDTPTFVGLPVGEVLSVGKEHLDVEATEPLANGDGLNVMIKREVVGFRVNVAEKTGENRYRVFPNEMPAALKTLRPHHKLNRNLDHNWQQALLKTSSERRIGVDIELGGWQEQLILTITSEDGVSVTHTLDGQFDEANNPEKALTSLKEGLAKLGQTIYFARDVQVTLPGALFVPNSQLNAFRREAIEALDAARLANYQRGARKPVSVPPPVYPETHLSFLANVYNHKAREFYQRYGVQLIDAAYEAHEEKGDVPVMITKHCLRFAFNLCPKQAKGNIKSWKATPMQLVHGDEVLTLRFDCKPCEMHVVGKIKNHILKMPQPGSVVASISPEDLLKTLPKRKNA
;
A
#
# COMPACT_ATOMS: atom_id res chain seq x y z
N HIS A 1 -9.55 -13.73 -0.33
CA HIS A 1 -9.55 -14.76 -1.39
C HIS A 1 -8.26 -14.77 -2.23
N ASN A 2 -7.37 -13.78 -2.15
CA ASN A 2 -6.14 -13.73 -2.93
C ASN A 2 -4.95 -13.24 -2.08
N ALA A 3 -5.01 -13.39 -0.75
CA ALA A 3 -3.86 -13.18 0.10
C ALA A 3 -2.93 -14.39 0.02
N SER A 4 -1.66 -14.15 -0.19
CA SER A 4 -0.64 -15.21 -0.27
C SER A 4 -0.04 -15.55 1.11
N ASN A 5 -0.29 -14.72 2.13
CA ASN A 5 0.27 -14.90 3.47
C ASN A 5 -0.60 -15.87 4.28
N SER A 6 -0.01 -16.93 4.77
CA SER A 6 -0.63 -17.85 5.72
C SER A 6 -0.65 -17.26 7.14
N LEU A 7 -1.42 -17.88 8.04
CA LEU A 7 -1.38 -17.53 9.47
C LEU A 7 0.03 -17.74 10.04
N GLN A 8 0.76 -18.76 9.57
CA GLN A 8 2.13 -19.02 9.99
C GLN A 8 3.08 -17.92 9.53
N ASP A 9 2.98 -17.44 8.29
CA ASP A 9 3.80 -16.32 7.80
C ASP A 9 3.59 -15.06 8.65
N ILE A 10 2.35 -14.81 9.10
CA ILE A 10 2.02 -13.70 10.00
C ILE A 10 2.63 -13.93 11.38
N ALA A 11 2.49 -15.15 11.93
CA ALA A 11 3.04 -15.49 13.24
C ALA A 11 4.57 -15.41 13.28
N ASP A 12 5.25 -15.70 12.17
CA ASP A 12 6.71 -15.58 12.04
C ASP A 12 7.14 -14.11 11.88
N LEU A 13 6.33 -13.30 11.19
CA LEU A 13 6.63 -11.87 10.97
C LEU A 13 6.47 -11.03 12.24
N VAL A 14 5.49 -11.33 13.09
CA VAL A 14 5.17 -10.52 14.27
C VAL A 14 6.36 -10.35 15.22
N PRO A 15 7.03 -11.41 15.72
CA PRO A 15 8.17 -11.24 16.61
C PRO A 15 9.34 -10.54 15.95
N PHE A 16 9.55 -10.74 14.65
CA PHE A 16 10.56 -10.02 13.89
C PHE A 16 10.29 -8.52 13.86
N ALA A 17 9.03 -8.10 13.60
CA ALA A 17 8.64 -6.70 13.60
C ALA A 17 8.74 -6.07 15.01
N HIS A 18 8.27 -6.78 16.04
CA HIS A 18 8.28 -6.32 17.41
C HIS A 18 9.67 -6.08 17.99
N ARG A 19 10.71 -6.78 17.50
CA ARG A 19 12.11 -6.48 17.87
C ARG A 19 12.50 -5.04 17.55
N PHE A 20 11.90 -4.43 16.53
CA PHE A 20 12.10 -3.03 16.18
C PHE A 20 11.02 -2.10 16.75
N GLY A 21 10.07 -2.61 17.52
CA GLY A 21 8.88 -1.86 17.95
C GLY A 21 7.92 -1.53 16.80
N ALA A 22 8.06 -2.20 15.65
CA ALA A 22 7.15 -2.03 14.51
C ALA A 22 5.89 -2.88 14.70
N LYS A 23 4.73 -2.30 14.35
CA LYS A 23 3.42 -2.94 14.47
C LYS A 23 3.07 -3.76 13.22
N VAL A 24 2.32 -4.83 13.40
CA VAL A 24 1.77 -5.67 12.32
C VAL A 24 0.26 -5.53 12.29
N PHE A 25 -0.28 -5.02 11.19
CA PHE A 25 -1.71 -4.87 10.96
C PHE A 25 -2.19 -5.87 9.92
N VAL A 26 -3.29 -6.56 10.22
CA VAL A 26 -3.91 -7.52 9.30
C VAL A 26 -5.20 -6.93 8.72
N THR A 27 -5.37 -7.05 7.41
CA THR A 27 -6.58 -6.59 6.72
C THR A 27 -7.66 -7.68 6.73
N LEU A 28 -8.80 -7.38 7.34
CA LEU A 28 -10.05 -8.13 7.28
C LEU A 28 -11.14 -7.17 6.78
N ASN A 29 -10.91 -6.58 5.61
CA ASN A 29 -11.63 -5.42 5.10
C ASN A 29 -12.55 -5.75 3.92
N THR A 30 -13.28 -6.84 4.04
CA THR A 30 -14.32 -7.28 3.09
C THR A 30 -15.69 -7.26 3.75
N ILE A 31 -16.75 -7.17 2.96
CA ILE A 31 -18.11 -7.45 3.41
C ILE A 31 -18.16 -8.92 3.83
N LEU A 32 -18.78 -9.20 4.97
CA LEU A 32 -19.01 -10.56 5.46
C LEU A 32 -20.45 -10.99 5.21
N HIS A 33 -20.64 -12.26 4.88
CA HIS A 33 -21.94 -12.90 4.87
C HIS A 33 -22.25 -13.48 6.25
N ASP A 34 -23.51 -13.82 6.53
CA ASP A 34 -23.91 -14.30 7.85
C ASP A 34 -23.19 -15.59 8.28
N ASP A 35 -22.97 -16.51 7.35
CA ASP A 35 -22.25 -17.77 7.56
C ASP A 35 -20.73 -17.58 7.74
N GLU A 36 -20.18 -16.43 7.39
CA GLU A 36 -18.76 -16.08 7.55
C GLU A 36 -18.45 -15.43 8.92
N LEU A 37 -19.45 -15.00 9.68
CA LEU A 37 -19.24 -14.27 10.94
C LEU A 37 -18.49 -15.12 11.98
N GLU A 38 -18.90 -16.37 12.20
CA GLU A 38 -18.23 -17.25 13.15
C GLU A 38 -16.83 -17.70 12.68
N PRO A 39 -16.61 -18.07 11.41
CA PRO A 39 -15.25 -18.24 10.88
C PRO A 39 -14.36 -17.00 11.06
N ALA A 40 -14.89 -15.79 10.82
CA ALA A 40 -14.15 -14.56 11.01
C ALA A 40 -13.78 -14.32 12.48
N ARG A 41 -14.71 -14.55 13.41
CA ARG A 41 -14.47 -14.47 14.86
C ARG A 41 -13.31 -15.37 15.29
N LYS A 42 -13.31 -16.63 14.83
CA LYS A 42 -12.23 -17.59 15.14
C LYS A 42 -10.89 -17.14 14.56
N LEU A 43 -10.89 -16.66 13.32
CA LEU A 43 -9.67 -16.16 12.66
C LEU A 43 -9.12 -14.93 13.40
N ILE A 44 -9.97 -14.03 13.89
CA ILE A 44 -9.56 -12.88 14.71
C ILE A 44 -8.87 -13.36 16.00
N GLY A 45 -9.40 -14.38 16.65
CA GLY A 45 -8.75 -15.02 17.82
C GLY A 45 -7.35 -15.52 17.48
N GLN A 46 -7.19 -16.22 16.35
CA GLN A 46 -5.89 -16.73 15.90
C GLN A 46 -4.89 -15.59 15.59
N PHE A 47 -5.33 -14.48 14.99
CA PHE A 47 -4.49 -13.31 14.77
C PHE A 47 -4.05 -12.67 16.10
N TYR A 48 -4.97 -12.57 17.06
CA TYR A 48 -4.64 -12.05 18.38
C TYR A 48 -3.61 -12.92 19.11
N ASP A 49 -3.78 -14.23 19.07
CA ASP A 49 -2.84 -15.21 19.67
C ASP A 49 -1.47 -15.18 18.97
N ALA A 50 -1.44 -14.96 17.65
CA ALA A 50 -0.20 -14.75 16.88
C ALA A 50 0.50 -13.42 17.17
N GLY A 51 -0.09 -12.54 17.98
CA GLY A 51 0.52 -11.26 18.39
C GLY A 51 0.25 -10.09 17.44
N VAL A 52 -0.68 -10.20 16.48
CA VAL A 52 -1.09 -9.09 15.60
C VAL A 52 -1.56 -7.90 16.42
N ASP A 53 -1.12 -6.70 16.05
CA ASP A 53 -1.39 -5.47 16.82
C ASP A 53 -2.78 -4.90 16.53
N ALA A 54 -3.22 -4.91 15.29
CA ALA A 54 -4.52 -4.36 14.91
C ALA A 54 -5.12 -5.04 13.68
N LEU A 55 -6.44 -4.95 13.55
CA LEU A 55 -7.18 -5.35 12.34
C LEU A 55 -7.69 -4.11 11.60
N ILE A 56 -7.52 -4.10 10.29
CA ILE A 56 -8.13 -3.11 9.41
C ILE A 56 -9.42 -3.72 8.87
N VAL A 57 -10.57 -3.17 9.26
CA VAL A 57 -11.89 -3.75 9.00
C VAL A 57 -12.79 -2.81 8.21
N GLN A 58 -13.71 -3.38 7.44
CA GLN A 58 -14.78 -2.67 6.74
C GLN A 58 -16.15 -2.99 7.33
N ASP A 59 -16.42 -4.26 7.57
CA ASP A 59 -17.72 -4.76 8.01
C ASP A 59 -17.97 -4.43 9.47
N MET A 60 -18.99 -3.62 9.72
CA MET A 60 -19.32 -3.20 11.10
C MET A 60 -19.90 -4.34 11.94
N GLY A 61 -20.28 -5.46 11.34
CA GLY A 61 -20.67 -6.67 12.07
C GLY A 61 -19.57 -7.20 12.98
N ILE A 62 -18.30 -6.95 12.63
CA ILE A 62 -17.15 -7.33 13.47
C ILE A 62 -17.19 -6.65 14.84
N MET A 63 -17.74 -5.43 14.92
CA MET A 63 -17.89 -4.68 16.18
C MET A 63 -18.86 -5.34 17.16
N GLU A 64 -19.76 -6.20 16.66
CA GLU A 64 -20.79 -6.91 17.40
C GLU A 64 -20.41 -8.37 17.73
N LEU A 65 -19.20 -8.80 17.33
CA LEU A 65 -18.69 -10.13 17.66
C LEU A 65 -17.95 -10.11 19.01
N ASP A 66 -18.04 -11.24 19.72
CA ASP A 66 -17.20 -11.49 20.90
C ASP A 66 -15.78 -11.85 20.43
N ILE A 67 -14.92 -10.83 20.35
CA ILE A 67 -13.53 -10.91 19.90
C ILE A 67 -12.57 -10.45 20.99
N PRO A 68 -11.30 -10.92 20.97
CA PRO A 68 -10.27 -10.41 21.86
C PRO A 68 -10.13 -8.88 21.78
N PRO A 69 -9.52 -8.23 22.79
CA PRO A 69 -9.37 -6.78 22.85
C PRO A 69 -8.29 -6.25 21.88
N ILE A 70 -8.34 -6.71 20.63
CA ILE A 70 -7.44 -6.26 19.55
C ILE A 70 -7.84 -4.86 19.07
N GLU A 71 -6.86 -4.04 18.73
CA GLU A 71 -7.08 -2.72 18.13
C GLU A 71 -7.80 -2.84 16.79
N LEU A 72 -8.77 -1.95 16.53
CA LEU A 72 -9.51 -1.91 15.27
C LEU A 72 -9.25 -0.59 14.53
N HIS A 73 -8.92 -0.71 13.26
CA HIS A 73 -8.73 0.39 12.34
C HIS A 73 -9.82 0.37 11.26
N ALA A 74 -10.45 1.51 11.00
CA ALA A 74 -11.46 1.62 9.95
C ALA A 74 -10.78 1.67 8.58
N SER A 75 -11.14 0.71 7.72
CA SER A 75 -10.62 0.64 6.35
C SER A 75 -11.05 1.83 5.50
N THR A 76 -10.28 2.18 4.48
CA THR A 76 -10.72 3.09 3.41
C THR A 76 -12.01 2.62 2.73
N GLN A 77 -12.31 1.31 2.77
CA GLN A 77 -13.55 0.73 2.26
C GLN A 77 -14.79 1.21 3.02
N CYS A 78 -14.63 1.84 4.18
CA CYS A 78 -15.72 2.51 4.91
C CYS A 78 -16.10 3.87 4.27
N ASP A 79 -15.41 4.31 3.22
CA ASP A 79 -15.67 5.58 2.52
C ASP A 79 -15.68 6.81 3.46
N ILE A 80 -14.54 7.07 4.11
CA ILE A 80 -14.42 8.12 5.12
C ILE A 80 -14.06 9.44 4.43
N ARG A 81 -15.06 10.25 4.10
CA ARG A 81 -14.92 11.52 3.37
C ARG A 81 -15.39 12.76 4.14
N SER A 82 -16.07 12.59 5.25
CA SER A 82 -16.61 13.70 6.04
C SER A 82 -16.12 13.66 7.49
N VAL A 83 -16.16 14.81 8.13
CA VAL A 83 -15.81 14.98 9.55
C VAL A 83 -16.76 14.16 10.43
N GLU A 84 -18.06 14.19 10.14
CA GLU A 84 -19.09 13.52 10.91
C GLU A 84 -18.87 12.00 10.93
N LYS A 85 -18.59 11.41 9.78
CA LYS A 85 -18.33 9.96 9.66
C LYS A 85 -17.02 9.57 10.34
N ALA A 86 -15.96 10.38 10.16
CA ALA A 86 -14.68 10.15 10.81
C ALA A 86 -14.80 10.20 12.34
N LYS A 87 -15.50 11.23 12.86
CA LYS A 87 -15.76 11.37 14.27
C LYS A 87 -16.58 10.20 14.80
N PHE A 88 -17.66 9.83 14.10
CA PHE A 88 -18.47 8.68 14.49
C PHE A 88 -17.63 7.41 14.64
N LEU A 89 -16.79 7.07 13.66
CA LEU A 89 -15.96 5.87 13.71
C LEU A 89 -14.95 5.93 14.86
N SER A 90 -14.32 7.07 15.09
CA SER A 90 -13.43 7.27 16.23
C SER A 90 -14.16 7.05 17.57
N ASP A 91 -15.33 7.65 17.73
CA ASP A 91 -16.14 7.54 18.95
C ASP A 91 -16.74 6.13 19.14
N ALA A 92 -16.97 5.40 18.04
CA ALA A 92 -17.44 4.01 18.06
C ALA A 92 -16.35 2.99 18.40
N GLY A 93 -15.08 3.41 18.58
CA GLY A 93 -14.01 2.55 19.07
C GLY A 93 -12.91 2.22 18.06
N PHE A 94 -12.81 2.95 16.95
CA PHE A 94 -11.67 2.83 16.05
C PHE A 94 -10.53 3.74 16.50
N SER A 95 -9.34 3.18 16.69
CA SER A 95 -8.14 3.93 17.10
C SER A 95 -7.43 4.59 15.92
N GLN A 96 -7.62 4.07 14.70
CA GLN A 96 -7.06 4.59 13.46
C GLN A 96 -8.08 4.54 12.34
N ILE A 97 -8.08 5.54 11.46
CA ILE A 97 -8.99 5.63 10.32
C ILE A 97 -8.22 5.89 9.03
N VAL A 98 -8.53 5.09 8.00
CA VAL A 98 -7.93 5.26 6.67
C VAL A 98 -8.84 6.11 5.81
N LEU A 99 -8.44 7.34 5.55
CA LEU A 99 -9.25 8.29 4.81
C LEU A 99 -9.40 7.91 3.34
N ALA A 100 -10.46 8.42 2.73
CA ALA A 100 -10.67 8.32 1.29
C ALA A 100 -9.57 9.09 0.53
N ARG A 101 -9.10 8.51 -0.59
CA ARG A 101 -8.01 9.07 -1.41
C ARG A 101 -8.35 10.38 -2.11
N GLU A 102 -9.64 10.70 -2.20
CA GLU A 102 -10.19 11.85 -2.91
C GLU A 102 -10.18 13.14 -2.09
N LEU A 103 -9.73 13.11 -0.85
CA LEU A 103 -9.67 14.27 0.03
C LEU A 103 -8.50 15.19 -0.32
N ASN A 104 -8.73 16.48 -0.14
CA ASN A 104 -7.68 17.48 -0.19
C ASN A 104 -7.11 17.78 1.21
N LEU A 105 -5.98 18.50 1.27
CA LEU A 105 -5.30 18.84 2.53
C LEU A 105 -6.22 19.53 3.55
N ASN A 106 -7.12 20.42 3.12
CA ASN A 106 -8.02 21.11 4.03
C ASN A 106 -9.06 20.17 4.65
N GLN A 107 -9.58 19.23 3.85
CA GLN A 107 -10.52 18.22 4.34
C GLN A 107 -9.84 17.23 5.31
N ILE A 108 -8.60 16.83 5.02
CA ILE A 108 -7.80 15.98 5.92
C ILE A 108 -7.58 16.69 7.25
N ARG A 109 -7.16 17.97 7.23
CA ARG A 109 -6.97 18.79 8.44
C ARG A 109 -8.26 18.93 9.25
N ALA A 110 -9.39 19.22 8.59
CA ALA A 110 -10.68 19.34 9.27
C ALA A 110 -11.08 18.03 9.97
N ILE A 111 -10.80 16.88 9.37
CA ILE A 111 -11.04 15.58 10.01
C ILE A 111 -10.10 15.41 11.21
N HIS A 112 -8.81 15.68 11.06
CA HIS A 112 -7.84 15.57 12.13
C HIS A 112 -8.22 16.41 13.36
N GLU A 113 -8.63 17.65 13.16
CA GLU A 113 -9.02 18.59 14.22
C GLU A 113 -10.30 18.17 14.98
N ASN A 114 -11.08 17.23 14.45
CA ASN A 114 -12.35 16.79 15.01
C ASN A 114 -12.39 15.31 15.43
N THR A 115 -11.25 14.61 15.46
CA THR A 115 -11.17 13.20 15.86
C THR A 115 -9.88 12.89 16.60
N ASP A 116 -9.94 11.99 17.58
CA ASP A 116 -8.78 11.48 18.32
C ASP A 116 -8.12 10.28 17.61
N ALA A 117 -8.73 9.75 16.56
CA ALA A 117 -8.16 8.62 15.85
C ALA A 117 -6.92 9.01 15.06
N THR A 118 -5.95 8.11 14.99
CA THR A 118 -4.79 8.28 14.10
C THR A 118 -5.25 8.34 12.64
N ILE A 119 -4.84 9.38 11.93
CA ILE A 119 -5.16 9.55 10.51
C ILE A 119 -4.15 8.78 9.66
N GLU A 120 -4.67 7.84 8.86
CA GLU A 120 -3.91 7.14 7.82
C GLU A 120 -4.33 7.61 6.43
N PHE A 121 -3.36 7.83 5.55
CA PHE A 121 -3.62 8.26 4.18
C PHE A 121 -2.75 7.51 3.18
N PHE A 122 -3.31 7.21 1.99
CA PHE A 122 -2.56 6.57 0.91
C PHE A 122 -1.61 7.55 0.26
N ILE A 123 -0.31 7.23 0.27
CA ILE A 123 0.75 8.09 -0.28
C ILE A 123 1.31 7.59 -1.59
N HIS A 124 1.16 6.29 -1.93
CA HIS A 124 1.72 5.73 -3.16
C HIS A 124 0.94 4.53 -3.68
N GLY A 125 1.00 4.33 -5.00
CA GLY A 125 0.58 3.13 -5.69
C GLY A 125 -0.74 3.23 -6.43
N ALA A 126 -1.31 2.10 -6.84
CA ALA A 126 -2.45 2.06 -7.72
C ALA A 126 -3.70 2.75 -7.15
N LEU A 127 -4.28 3.66 -7.94
CA LEU A 127 -5.55 4.31 -7.62
C LEU A 127 -6.74 3.49 -8.14
N CYS A 128 -7.76 3.38 -7.29
CA CYS A 128 -9.11 3.02 -7.71
C CYS A 128 -9.82 4.29 -8.19
N VAL A 129 -10.49 4.24 -9.34
CA VAL A 129 -11.26 5.38 -9.86
C VAL A 129 -12.52 5.63 -9.05
N ALA A 130 -13.13 4.57 -8.50
CA ALA A 130 -14.32 4.67 -7.66
C ALA A 130 -13.98 5.15 -6.25
N TYR A 131 -14.92 5.76 -5.59
CA TYR A 131 -14.88 5.85 -4.14
C TYR A 131 -14.76 4.46 -3.54
N SER A 132 -13.90 4.31 -2.54
CA SER A 132 -13.67 3.02 -1.91
C SER A 132 -14.96 2.50 -1.27
N GLY A 133 -15.26 1.21 -1.47
CA GLY A 133 -16.52 0.61 -1.03
C GLY A 133 -17.73 0.88 -1.93
N GLN A 134 -17.62 1.75 -2.96
CA GLN A 134 -18.74 2.15 -3.82
C GLN A 134 -18.52 1.75 -5.28
N CYS A 135 -18.01 0.52 -5.50
CA CYS A 135 -17.86 -0.04 -6.84
C CYS A 135 -18.47 -1.43 -6.94
N TYR A 136 -19.55 -1.54 -7.66
CA TYR A 136 -20.35 -2.76 -7.89
C TYR A 136 -20.28 -3.24 -9.34
N ILE A 137 -19.52 -2.58 -10.21
CA ILE A 137 -19.44 -2.91 -11.64
C ILE A 137 -18.97 -4.35 -11.87
N SER A 138 -18.02 -4.83 -11.05
CA SER A 138 -17.57 -6.22 -11.12
C SER A 138 -18.69 -7.18 -10.81
N HIS A 139 -19.48 -6.91 -9.78
CA HIS A 139 -20.60 -7.75 -9.40
C HIS A 139 -21.70 -7.71 -10.46
N ALA A 140 -22.09 -6.52 -10.91
CA ALA A 140 -23.12 -6.33 -11.91
C ALA A 140 -22.83 -7.06 -13.24
N GLN A 141 -21.55 -7.13 -13.64
CA GLN A 141 -21.14 -7.69 -14.93
C GLN A 141 -20.70 -9.14 -14.88
N THR A 142 -20.06 -9.57 -13.78
CA THR A 142 -19.34 -10.86 -13.72
C THR A 142 -19.67 -11.70 -12.48
N GLY A 143 -20.45 -11.20 -11.52
CA GLY A 143 -20.69 -11.83 -10.23
C GLY A 143 -19.52 -11.73 -9.24
N ARG A 144 -18.35 -11.21 -9.66
CA ARG A 144 -17.19 -10.98 -8.79
C ARG A 144 -17.43 -9.73 -7.94
N SER A 145 -16.95 -9.71 -6.70
CA SER A 145 -17.14 -8.54 -5.83
C SER A 145 -15.84 -7.81 -5.56
N ALA A 146 -15.78 -6.53 -5.95
CA ALA A 146 -14.68 -5.63 -5.59
C ALA A 146 -14.64 -5.37 -4.07
N ASN A 147 -15.81 -5.33 -3.40
CA ASN A 147 -15.94 -5.14 -1.96
C ASN A 147 -15.57 -6.40 -1.15
N ARG A 148 -15.37 -7.53 -1.83
CA ARG A 148 -14.87 -8.79 -1.27
C ARG A 148 -13.46 -9.15 -1.80
N GLY A 149 -12.76 -8.17 -2.37
CA GLY A 149 -11.38 -8.34 -2.83
C GLY A 149 -11.23 -9.02 -4.20
N ASP A 150 -12.32 -9.31 -4.92
CA ASP A 150 -12.33 -9.97 -6.22
C ASP A 150 -12.80 -9.02 -7.35
N CYS A 151 -12.00 -7.98 -7.60
CA CYS A 151 -12.29 -6.99 -8.63
C CYS A 151 -12.00 -7.53 -10.04
N SER A 152 -12.94 -7.34 -10.98
CA SER A 152 -12.75 -7.68 -12.40
C SER A 152 -11.90 -6.67 -13.18
N GLN A 153 -11.57 -5.54 -12.57
CA GLN A 153 -10.83 -4.43 -13.17
C GLN A 153 -11.49 -3.84 -14.44
N ALA A 154 -12.81 -3.82 -14.51
CA ALA A 154 -13.57 -3.23 -15.62
C ALA A 154 -13.15 -1.78 -15.94
N CYS A 155 -12.68 -1.01 -14.94
CA CYS A 155 -12.15 0.34 -15.14
C CYS A 155 -10.84 0.39 -15.99
N ARG A 156 -10.21 -0.75 -16.26
CA ARG A 156 -8.97 -0.85 -17.08
C ARG A 156 -9.25 -1.23 -18.53
N LEU A 157 -10.51 -1.51 -18.87
CA LEU A 157 -10.91 -1.81 -20.24
C LEU A 157 -10.91 -0.53 -21.11
N PRO A 158 -10.72 -0.64 -22.42
CA PRO A 158 -10.91 0.47 -23.35
C PRO A 158 -12.39 0.73 -23.54
N TYR A 159 -12.78 2.00 -23.55
CA TYR A 159 -14.16 2.46 -23.78
C TYR A 159 -14.22 3.51 -24.86
N THR A 160 -15.27 3.50 -25.64
CA THR A 160 -15.68 4.61 -26.48
C THR A 160 -16.65 5.51 -25.72
N LEU A 161 -16.30 6.78 -25.55
CA LEU A 161 -17.15 7.79 -24.91
C LEU A 161 -18.03 8.46 -25.97
N LYS A 162 -19.35 8.44 -25.76
CA LYS A 162 -20.32 9.09 -26.62
C LYS A 162 -21.14 10.12 -25.83
N ASP A 163 -21.55 11.19 -26.52
CA ASP A 163 -22.52 12.13 -25.95
C ASP A 163 -23.96 11.60 -26.10
N ASP A 164 -24.98 12.36 -25.66
CA ASP A 164 -26.38 11.91 -25.69
C ASP A 164 -26.95 11.78 -27.10
N GLN A 165 -26.27 12.33 -28.10
CA GLN A 165 -26.61 12.20 -29.53
C GLN A 165 -25.84 11.07 -30.23
N GLY A 166 -25.04 10.29 -29.47
CA GLY A 166 -24.23 9.20 -30.00
C GLY A 166 -22.93 9.64 -30.70
N ARG A 167 -22.58 10.94 -30.65
CA ARG A 167 -21.31 11.43 -31.22
C ARG A 167 -20.13 11.00 -30.36
N VAL A 168 -19.07 10.55 -31.03
CA VAL A 168 -17.86 10.04 -30.36
C VAL A 168 -17.04 11.22 -29.83
N VAL A 169 -16.82 11.26 -28.52
CA VAL A 169 -15.94 12.20 -27.82
C VAL A 169 -14.53 11.63 -27.70
N ALA A 170 -14.42 10.32 -27.38
CA ALA A 170 -13.17 9.58 -27.33
C ALA A 170 -13.39 8.15 -27.81
N TYR A 171 -12.46 7.62 -28.60
CA TYR A 171 -12.56 6.30 -29.20
C TYR A 171 -11.56 5.34 -28.57
N GLU A 172 -12.06 4.22 -28.03
CA GLU A 172 -11.27 3.12 -27.46
C GLU A 172 -10.11 3.58 -26.57
N LYS A 173 -10.42 4.33 -25.52
CA LYS A 173 -9.45 4.78 -24.51
C LYS A 173 -9.77 4.20 -23.14
N HIS A 174 -8.76 4.04 -22.32
CA HIS A 174 -8.88 3.55 -20.94
C HIS A 174 -9.40 4.63 -19.99
N LEU A 175 -10.62 5.11 -20.25
CA LEU A 175 -11.19 6.35 -19.70
C LEU A 175 -11.38 6.35 -18.19
N LEU A 176 -11.50 5.18 -17.57
CA LEU A 176 -11.60 4.98 -16.13
C LEU A 176 -10.28 4.51 -15.49
N SER A 177 -9.20 4.42 -16.27
CA SER A 177 -7.89 4.05 -15.76
C SER A 177 -7.16 5.27 -15.21
N MET A 178 -6.85 5.25 -13.92
CA MET A 178 -6.12 6.33 -13.25
C MET A 178 -4.61 6.10 -13.35
N LYS A 179 -3.84 7.20 -13.39
CA LYS A 179 -2.43 7.21 -13.04
C LYS A 179 -2.24 6.73 -11.59
N ASP A 180 -1.05 6.30 -11.23
CA ASP A 180 -0.79 5.84 -9.88
C ASP A 180 -0.55 7.03 -8.93
N ASN A 181 -0.96 6.87 -7.67
CA ASN A 181 -0.77 7.87 -6.63
C ASN A 181 0.71 8.06 -6.32
N ASP A 182 1.15 9.29 -6.21
CA ASP A 182 2.47 9.65 -5.73
C ASP A 182 2.39 10.97 -4.95
N GLN A 183 2.59 10.87 -3.63
CA GLN A 183 2.54 11.99 -2.71
C GLN A 183 3.93 12.45 -2.27
N THR A 184 4.97 12.10 -3.00
CA THR A 184 6.36 12.48 -2.71
C THR A 184 6.47 13.98 -2.41
N ALA A 185 5.94 14.82 -3.28
CA ALA A 185 5.99 16.27 -3.12
C ALA A 185 5.09 16.83 -2.01
N ASN A 186 4.13 16.06 -1.52
CA ASN A 186 3.12 16.49 -0.55
C ASN A 186 3.34 15.91 0.86
N LEU A 187 4.40 15.13 1.08
CA LEU A 187 4.56 14.36 2.31
C LEU A 187 4.59 15.27 3.56
N ALA A 188 5.35 16.36 3.54
CA ALA A 188 5.39 17.33 4.63
C ALA A 188 4.02 17.99 4.85
N ALA A 189 3.33 18.39 3.77
CA ALA A 189 2.00 19.01 3.87
C ALA A 189 0.93 18.04 4.42
N LEU A 190 1.04 16.76 4.12
CA LEU A 190 0.17 15.72 4.70
C LEU A 190 0.43 15.56 6.21
N ILE A 191 1.69 15.60 6.65
CA ILE A 191 2.06 15.59 8.06
C ILE A 191 1.47 16.82 8.77
N ASP A 192 1.58 18.00 8.16
CA ASP A 192 1.02 19.26 8.71
C ASP A 192 -0.52 19.27 8.73
N ALA A 193 -1.15 18.49 7.84
CA ALA A 193 -2.60 18.26 7.86
C ALA A 193 -3.06 17.22 8.89
N GLY A 194 -2.13 16.59 9.63
CA GLY A 194 -2.42 15.67 10.72
C GLY A 194 -2.26 14.18 10.37
N VAL A 195 -1.78 13.84 9.17
CA VAL A 195 -1.49 12.43 8.82
C VAL A 195 -0.32 11.92 9.65
N ARG A 196 -0.47 10.74 10.26
CA ARG A 196 0.56 10.09 11.07
C ARG A 196 0.82 8.64 10.65
N SER A 197 0.00 8.08 9.79
CA SER A 197 0.18 6.76 9.19
C SER A 197 0.14 6.87 7.66
N PHE A 198 1.15 6.31 6.98
CA PHE A 198 1.39 6.50 5.55
C PHE A 198 1.24 5.17 4.84
N LYS A 199 0.20 5.04 4.01
CA LYS A 199 -0.13 3.78 3.37
C LYS A 199 0.38 3.70 1.93
N ILE A 200 1.18 2.68 1.67
CA ILE A 200 1.63 2.31 0.32
C ILE A 200 0.74 1.19 -0.20
N GLU A 201 0.09 1.40 -1.36
CA GLU A 201 -0.63 0.32 -2.04
C GLU A 201 0.38 -0.60 -2.73
N GLY A 202 0.43 -1.85 -2.30
CA GLY A 202 1.41 -2.82 -2.78
C GLY A 202 0.82 -4.18 -3.17
N ARG A 203 -0.52 -4.30 -3.14
CA ARG A 203 -1.17 -5.56 -3.50
C ARG A 203 -0.84 -5.96 -4.95
N TYR A 204 -0.44 -7.22 -5.14
CA TYR A 204 0.03 -7.76 -6.43
C TYR A 204 1.31 -7.10 -6.99
N LYS A 205 2.10 -6.44 -6.15
CA LYS A 205 3.40 -5.91 -6.52
C LYS A 205 4.51 -6.89 -6.15
N ASP A 206 5.60 -6.85 -6.90
CA ASP A 206 6.78 -7.67 -6.64
C ASP A 206 7.64 -7.10 -5.48
N MET A 207 8.62 -7.89 -5.04
CA MET A 207 9.50 -7.51 -3.95
C MET A 207 10.36 -6.29 -4.29
N SER A 208 10.72 -6.11 -5.57
CA SER A 208 11.49 -4.93 -6.01
C SER A 208 10.72 -3.64 -5.80
N TYR A 209 9.42 -3.66 -6.10
CA TYR A 209 8.53 -2.54 -5.82
C TYR A 209 8.44 -2.26 -4.31
N VAL A 210 8.23 -3.28 -3.49
CA VAL A 210 8.09 -3.13 -2.03
C VAL A 210 9.36 -2.52 -1.45
N LYS A 211 10.54 -3.07 -1.79
CA LYS A 211 11.84 -2.54 -1.33
C LYS A 211 12.05 -1.09 -1.76
N ASN A 212 11.83 -0.81 -3.05
CA ASN A 212 12.06 0.50 -3.65
C ASN A 212 11.18 1.60 -3.03
N ILE A 213 9.87 1.39 -3.04
CA ILE A 213 8.93 2.43 -2.60
C ILE A 213 9.01 2.64 -1.09
N THR A 214 9.20 1.56 -0.31
CA THR A 214 9.40 1.68 1.13
C THR A 214 10.68 2.45 1.46
N ALA A 215 11.79 2.16 0.75
CA ALA A 215 13.05 2.89 0.92
C ALA A 215 12.92 4.37 0.56
N HIS A 216 12.23 4.68 -0.55
CA HIS A 216 11.98 6.05 -0.98
C HIS A 216 11.28 6.88 0.11
N TYR A 217 10.13 6.41 0.58
CA TYR A 217 9.38 7.14 1.61
C TYR A 217 10.07 7.10 2.97
N ARG A 218 10.83 6.05 3.30
CA ARG A 218 11.61 6.01 4.53
C ARG A 218 12.68 7.10 4.56
N GLN A 219 13.45 7.27 3.48
CA GLN A 219 14.45 8.33 3.37
C GLN A 219 13.82 9.73 3.49
N MET A 220 12.68 9.95 2.83
CA MET A 220 11.98 11.23 2.90
C MET A 220 11.45 11.54 4.30
N LEU A 221 10.84 10.54 4.96
CA LEU A 221 10.36 10.71 6.33
C LEU A 221 11.49 10.94 7.32
N ASP A 222 12.62 10.25 7.15
CA ASP A 222 13.79 10.47 7.99
C ASP A 222 14.33 11.89 7.86
N ALA A 223 14.45 12.41 6.64
CA ALA A 223 14.87 13.79 6.41
C ALA A 223 13.89 14.82 7.04
N ILE A 224 12.57 14.60 6.94
CA ILE A 224 11.58 15.47 7.59
C ILE A 224 11.68 15.39 9.11
N ILE A 225 11.88 14.20 9.69
CA ILE A 225 12.01 14.01 11.14
C ILE A 225 13.29 14.68 11.66
N GLU A 226 14.40 14.59 10.92
CA GLU A 226 15.66 15.22 11.29
C GLU A 226 15.57 16.76 11.29
N ASP A 227 14.80 17.33 10.37
CA ASP A 227 14.55 18.79 10.29
C ASP A 227 13.54 19.28 11.33
N ARG A 228 12.75 18.39 11.94
CA ARG A 228 11.62 18.74 12.81
C ARG A 228 11.75 18.14 14.20
N GLY A 229 11.89 19.00 15.22
CA GLY A 229 11.98 18.59 16.62
C GLY A 229 10.66 18.12 17.26
N ASP A 230 9.52 18.28 16.58
CA ASP A 230 8.18 17.87 17.05
C ASP A 230 7.78 16.47 16.54
N LEU A 231 8.62 15.82 15.76
CA LEU A 231 8.38 14.49 15.18
C LEU A 231 9.40 13.47 15.67
N ALA A 232 8.95 12.22 15.77
CA ALA A 232 9.80 11.07 16.08
C ALA A 232 9.39 9.84 15.25
N ARG A 233 10.32 8.89 15.11
CA ARG A 233 10.00 7.58 14.52
C ARG A 233 9.08 6.80 15.45
N SER A 234 8.10 6.10 14.87
CA SER A 234 7.20 5.21 15.62
C SER A 234 7.82 3.87 16.01
N SER A 235 9.02 3.58 15.53
CA SER A 235 9.72 2.32 15.77
C SER A 235 11.24 2.54 15.74
N ALA A 236 12.00 1.71 16.47
CA ALA A 236 13.44 1.86 16.66
C ALA A 236 14.24 1.48 15.41
N GLY A 237 15.43 2.00 15.31
CA GLY A 237 16.43 1.67 14.30
C GLY A 237 16.47 2.62 13.11
N ASN A 238 17.66 2.71 12.54
CA ASN A 238 17.96 3.43 11.32
C ASN A 238 18.17 2.45 10.18
N THR A 239 17.68 2.78 8.98
CA THR A 239 17.82 1.93 7.81
C THR A 239 18.87 2.49 6.86
N ALA A 240 19.92 1.72 6.62
CA ALA A 240 20.87 1.97 5.55
C ALA A 240 20.36 1.32 4.25
N HIS A 241 20.41 2.04 3.14
CA HIS A 241 20.05 1.52 1.83
C HIS A 241 21.30 1.46 0.95
N TYR A 242 21.49 0.32 0.28
CA TYR A 242 22.63 0.06 -0.61
C TYR A 242 22.28 0.21 -2.10
N PHE A 243 21.21 0.92 -2.36
CA PHE A 243 20.73 1.31 -3.70
C PHE A 243 20.09 2.69 -3.63
N VAL A 244 19.90 3.32 -4.78
CA VAL A 244 19.19 4.60 -4.89
C VAL A 244 17.73 4.31 -5.21
N PRO A 245 16.79 4.62 -4.31
CA PRO A 245 15.36 4.46 -4.59
C PRO A 245 14.91 5.41 -5.69
N SER A 246 14.00 4.92 -6.54
CA SER A 246 13.36 5.73 -7.59
C SER A 246 11.95 5.22 -7.86
N THR A 247 10.95 6.04 -7.61
CA THR A 247 9.53 5.69 -7.83
C THR A 247 9.23 5.35 -9.28
N GLU A 248 10.03 5.86 -10.21
CA GLU A 248 9.85 5.69 -11.65
C GLU A 248 10.40 4.37 -12.20
N LYS A 249 11.29 3.66 -11.45
CA LYS A 249 11.91 2.39 -11.90
C LYS A 249 11.04 1.15 -11.65
N THR A 250 9.93 1.29 -10.93
CA THR A 250 8.99 0.20 -10.67
C THR A 250 7.62 0.53 -11.25
N PHE A 251 6.74 -0.46 -11.32
CA PHE A 251 5.47 -0.36 -12.02
C PHE A 251 4.63 0.85 -11.61
N HIS A 252 4.33 1.73 -12.54
CA HIS A 252 3.33 2.79 -12.46
C HIS A 252 2.71 3.10 -13.85
N ARG A 253 1.56 3.77 -13.88
CA ARG A 253 0.82 4.21 -15.09
C ARG A 253 0.96 5.71 -15.33
N GLY A 254 2.13 6.28 -15.01
CA GLY A 254 2.29 7.70 -14.76
C GLY A 254 1.90 8.04 -13.32
N SER A 255 2.32 9.22 -12.83
CA SER A 255 2.16 9.65 -11.46
C SER A 255 1.18 10.81 -11.33
N THR A 256 0.43 10.86 -10.23
CA THR A 256 -0.50 11.94 -9.89
C THR A 256 -0.59 12.12 -8.39
N ASP A 257 -0.72 13.36 -7.92
CA ASP A 257 -1.12 13.69 -6.55
C ASP A 257 -2.65 13.62 -6.33
N TYR A 258 -3.36 13.18 -7.34
CA TYR A 258 -4.81 12.99 -7.40
C TYR A 258 -5.59 14.27 -7.09
N PHE A 259 -6.17 14.40 -5.88
CA PHE A 259 -6.95 15.57 -5.47
C PHE A 259 -6.36 16.30 -4.26
N VAL A 260 -5.19 15.92 -3.78
CA VAL A 260 -4.62 16.43 -2.52
C VAL A 260 -4.45 17.95 -2.55
N ASN A 261 -3.96 18.51 -3.65
CA ASN A 261 -3.82 19.96 -3.79
C ASN A 261 -5.05 20.60 -4.47
N ALA A 262 -5.45 20.06 -5.62
CA ALA A 262 -6.54 20.60 -6.42
C ALA A 262 -7.07 19.57 -7.40
N ARG A 263 -8.24 19.85 -7.99
CA ARG A 263 -8.77 19.07 -9.10
C ARG A 263 -7.96 19.33 -10.36
N LYS A 264 -7.43 18.28 -10.99
CA LYS A 264 -6.65 18.32 -12.23
C LYS A 264 -7.34 17.55 -13.34
N ILE A 265 -7.06 17.94 -14.59
CA ILE A 265 -7.57 17.24 -15.78
C ILE A 265 -6.76 15.97 -16.03
N ASP A 266 -5.43 16.04 -15.83
CA ASP A 266 -4.47 14.99 -16.19
C ASP A 266 -4.22 13.99 -15.05
N ILE A 267 -5.28 13.33 -14.58
CA ILE A 267 -5.19 12.27 -13.58
C ILE A 267 -5.42 10.87 -14.16
N GLY A 268 -5.82 10.78 -15.43
CA GLY A 268 -6.12 9.53 -16.11
C GLY A 268 -4.94 8.97 -16.90
N ALA A 269 -4.81 7.65 -16.94
CA ALA A 269 -3.91 6.90 -17.81
C ALA A 269 -4.70 6.37 -19.02
N PHE A 270 -5.10 7.26 -19.92
CA PHE A 270 -6.10 6.97 -20.97
C PHE A 270 -5.54 6.21 -22.17
N ASP A 271 -4.23 6.28 -22.39
CA ASP A 271 -3.63 5.66 -23.59
C ASP A 271 -3.27 4.20 -23.37
N THR A 272 -2.80 3.85 -22.17
CA THR A 272 -2.49 2.46 -21.79
C THR A 272 -2.60 2.26 -20.28
N PRO A 273 -3.10 1.08 -19.81
CA PRO A 273 -3.09 0.71 -18.39
C PRO A 273 -1.80 -0.01 -17.99
N THR A 274 -0.83 -0.16 -18.90
CA THR A 274 0.42 -0.89 -18.67
C THR A 274 1.55 0.03 -18.23
N PHE A 275 2.61 -0.55 -17.70
CA PHE A 275 3.83 0.16 -17.35
C PHE A 275 4.69 0.39 -18.60
N VAL A 276 4.82 1.64 -19.00
CA VAL A 276 5.67 2.05 -20.12
C VAL A 276 7.12 2.21 -19.67
N GLY A 277 7.34 2.60 -18.40
CA GLY A 277 8.69 2.85 -17.86
C GLY A 277 9.22 4.24 -18.18
N LEU A 278 10.50 4.43 -17.91
CA LEU A 278 11.20 5.70 -18.11
C LEU A 278 11.57 5.91 -19.57
N PRO A 279 11.36 7.11 -20.14
CA PRO A 279 11.98 7.48 -21.40
C PRO A 279 13.50 7.46 -21.23
N VAL A 280 14.20 6.63 -22.01
CA VAL A 280 15.66 6.50 -21.95
C VAL A 280 16.35 6.90 -23.24
N GLY A 281 15.61 7.30 -24.26
CA GLY A 281 16.21 7.73 -25.51
C GLY A 281 15.28 7.66 -26.70
N GLU A 282 15.87 7.52 -27.89
CA GLU A 282 15.15 7.39 -29.15
C GLU A 282 15.84 6.44 -30.12
N VAL A 283 15.05 5.88 -31.03
CA VAL A 283 15.54 5.01 -32.11
C VAL A 283 16.14 5.86 -33.22
N LEU A 284 17.38 5.57 -33.60
CA LEU A 284 18.07 6.22 -34.72
C LEU A 284 17.84 5.45 -36.03
N SER A 285 17.98 4.13 -35.99
CA SER A 285 17.76 3.24 -37.13
C SER A 285 17.32 1.84 -36.72
N VAL A 286 16.76 1.11 -37.68
CA VAL A 286 16.31 -0.30 -37.47
C VAL A 286 17.02 -1.18 -38.46
N GLY A 287 17.83 -2.11 -37.97
CA GLY A 287 18.48 -3.16 -38.75
C GLY A 287 17.63 -4.45 -38.85
N LYS A 288 18.20 -5.51 -39.38
CA LYS A 288 17.52 -6.82 -39.46
C LYS A 288 17.30 -7.44 -38.08
N GLU A 289 18.28 -7.33 -37.19
CA GLU A 289 18.35 -7.99 -35.88
C GLU A 289 18.70 -7.03 -34.74
N HIS A 290 18.82 -5.74 -35.01
CA HIS A 290 19.21 -4.72 -34.04
C HIS A 290 18.49 -3.40 -34.25
N LEU A 291 18.54 -2.57 -33.21
CA LEU A 291 18.18 -1.15 -33.22
C LEU A 291 19.42 -0.33 -32.90
N ASP A 292 19.73 0.69 -33.70
CA ASP A 292 20.65 1.72 -33.26
C ASP A 292 19.85 2.79 -32.52
N VAL A 293 20.28 3.15 -31.33
CA VAL A 293 19.55 4.05 -30.44
C VAL A 293 20.48 5.12 -29.86
N GLU A 294 19.93 6.28 -29.58
CA GLU A 294 20.56 7.29 -28.74
C GLU A 294 19.91 7.24 -27.36
N ALA A 295 20.71 7.03 -26.32
CA ALA A 295 20.20 6.82 -24.97
C ALA A 295 20.74 7.88 -24.00
N THR A 296 19.87 8.42 -23.16
CA THR A 296 20.20 9.39 -22.11
C THR A 296 20.81 8.76 -20.87
N GLU A 297 20.65 7.45 -20.73
CA GLU A 297 21.22 6.64 -19.65
C GLU A 297 21.90 5.40 -20.22
N PRO A 298 22.90 4.84 -19.51
CA PRO A 298 23.54 3.59 -19.94
C PRO A 298 22.52 2.45 -20.09
N LEU A 299 22.58 1.74 -21.21
CA LEU A 299 21.83 0.52 -21.46
C LEU A 299 22.68 -0.71 -21.14
N ALA A 300 22.05 -1.76 -20.64
CA ALA A 300 22.70 -3.01 -20.24
C ALA A 300 22.03 -4.23 -20.86
N ASN A 301 22.81 -5.31 -20.96
CA ASN A 301 22.25 -6.65 -21.29
C ASN A 301 21.23 -7.04 -20.23
N GLY A 302 20.09 -7.57 -20.65
CA GLY A 302 19.00 -7.93 -19.78
C GLY A 302 17.99 -6.82 -19.50
N ASP A 303 18.22 -5.57 -19.94
CA ASP A 303 17.24 -4.49 -19.82
C ASP A 303 15.93 -4.85 -20.53
N GLY A 304 14.81 -4.41 -20.01
CA GLY A 304 13.52 -4.42 -20.67
C GLY A 304 13.27 -3.07 -21.32
N LEU A 305 13.19 -3.05 -22.64
CA LEU A 305 12.91 -1.84 -23.41
C LEU A 305 11.56 -1.96 -24.11
N ASN A 306 10.95 -0.82 -24.41
CA ASN A 306 9.73 -0.79 -25.21
C ASN A 306 9.59 0.51 -25.98
N VAL A 307 8.73 0.45 -26.99
CA VAL A 307 8.28 1.59 -27.79
C VAL A 307 6.77 1.56 -27.87
N MET A 308 6.15 2.73 -27.95
CA MET A 308 4.71 2.82 -28.18
C MET A 308 4.44 2.98 -29.67
N ILE A 309 3.73 2.00 -30.27
CA ILE A 309 3.34 1.98 -31.66
C ILE A 309 1.82 1.96 -31.73
N LYS A 310 1.18 2.98 -32.31
CA LYS A 310 -0.29 3.07 -32.44
C LYS A 310 -1.08 2.76 -31.16
N ARG A 311 -0.61 3.21 -30.00
CA ARG A 311 -1.15 2.98 -28.64
C ARG A 311 -0.88 1.58 -28.06
N GLU A 312 -0.15 0.74 -28.74
CA GLU A 312 0.33 -0.53 -28.20
C GLU A 312 1.76 -0.40 -27.70
N VAL A 313 2.02 -0.93 -26.51
CA VAL A 313 3.38 -1.00 -25.95
C VAL A 313 4.03 -2.26 -26.47
N VAL A 314 5.01 -2.09 -27.37
CA VAL A 314 5.79 -3.21 -27.91
C VAL A 314 7.08 -3.33 -27.10
N GLY A 315 7.13 -4.31 -26.21
CA GLY A 315 8.26 -4.58 -25.34
C GLY A 315 9.20 -5.65 -25.92
N PHE A 316 10.49 -5.53 -25.56
CA PHE A 316 11.49 -6.54 -25.86
C PHE A 316 12.58 -6.56 -24.79
N ARG A 317 13.25 -7.71 -24.65
CA ARG A 317 14.43 -7.85 -23.79
C ARG A 317 15.70 -7.62 -24.60
N VAL A 318 16.62 -6.91 -24.02
CA VAL A 318 17.96 -6.69 -24.57
C VAL A 318 18.81 -7.93 -24.33
N ASN A 319 19.24 -8.58 -25.42
CA ASN A 319 20.26 -9.64 -25.34
C ASN A 319 21.65 -9.00 -25.19
N VAL A 320 21.97 -8.09 -26.14
CA VAL A 320 23.25 -7.37 -26.14
C VAL A 320 23.01 -5.87 -26.35
N ALA A 321 23.66 -5.04 -25.54
CA ALA A 321 23.74 -3.61 -25.71
C ALA A 321 25.21 -3.23 -25.97
N GLU A 322 25.55 -2.97 -27.23
CA GLU A 322 26.90 -2.55 -27.63
C GLU A 322 26.99 -1.03 -27.65
N LYS A 323 27.90 -0.45 -26.89
CA LYS A 323 28.16 0.98 -26.92
C LYS A 323 28.93 1.35 -28.19
N THR A 324 28.33 2.15 -29.07
CA THR A 324 28.91 2.56 -30.34
C THR A 324 29.38 4.03 -30.37
N GLY A 325 29.05 4.82 -29.35
CA GLY A 325 29.43 6.22 -29.17
C GLY A 325 29.15 6.70 -27.75
N GLU A 326 29.28 8.00 -27.50
CA GLU A 326 29.10 8.55 -26.16
C GLU A 326 27.73 8.21 -25.56
N ASN A 327 26.66 8.48 -26.31
CA ASN A 327 25.27 8.17 -25.92
C ASN A 327 24.60 7.22 -26.94
N ARG A 328 25.38 6.48 -27.72
CA ARG A 328 24.86 5.63 -28.81
C ARG A 328 25.09 4.17 -28.51
N TYR A 329 24.06 3.38 -28.77
CA TYR A 329 24.09 1.94 -28.54
C TYR A 329 23.49 1.22 -29.74
N ARG A 330 24.08 0.06 -30.04
CA ARG A 330 23.46 -0.96 -30.88
C ARG A 330 22.86 -2.01 -29.98
N VAL A 331 21.52 -2.11 -30.02
CA VAL A 331 20.74 -2.99 -29.15
C VAL A 331 20.24 -4.18 -29.95
N PHE A 332 20.60 -5.37 -29.51
CA PHE A 332 20.11 -6.63 -30.07
C PHE A 332 19.03 -7.19 -29.13
N PRO A 333 17.76 -7.23 -29.55
CA PRO A 333 16.70 -7.90 -28.80
C PRO A 333 16.92 -9.42 -28.76
N ASN A 334 16.43 -10.10 -27.72
CA ASN A 334 16.37 -11.58 -27.69
C ASN A 334 15.58 -12.12 -28.90
N GLU A 335 14.47 -11.46 -29.19
CA GLU A 335 13.66 -11.68 -30.39
C GLU A 335 13.33 -10.31 -30.99
N MET A 336 13.36 -10.20 -32.32
CA MET A 336 13.01 -8.97 -33.01
C MET A 336 11.51 -8.98 -33.36
N PRO A 337 10.62 -8.35 -32.56
CA PRO A 337 9.19 -8.29 -32.85
C PRO A 337 8.94 -7.67 -34.22
N ALA A 338 8.02 -8.23 -34.99
CA ALA A 338 7.69 -7.73 -36.33
C ALA A 338 7.27 -6.24 -36.32
N ALA A 339 6.59 -5.81 -35.23
CA ALA A 339 6.20 -4.43 -35.07
C ALA A 339 7.37 -3.45 -34.99
N LEU A 340 8.53 -3.85 -34.43
CA LEU A 340 9.72 -3.00 -34.36
C LEU A 340 10.30 -2.68 -35.75
N LYS A 341 10.08 -3.57 -36.74
CA LYS A 341 10.52 -3.35 -38.13
C LYS A 341 9.80 -2.19 -38.82
N THR A 342 8.69 -1.72 -38.24
CA THR A 342 7.92 -0.57 -38.74
C THR A 342 8.30 0.76 -38.10
N LEU A 343 9.25 0.77 -37.17
CA LEU A 343 9.71 1.98 -36.51
C LEU A 343 10.40 2.93 -37.49
N ARG A 344 10.26 4.18 -37.22
CA ARG A 344 10.98 5.25 -37.88
C ARG A 344 11.97 5.90 -36.90
N PRO A 345 13.00 6.60 -37.41
CA PRO A 345 13.85 7.44 -36.56
C PRO A 345 13.01 8.36 -35.64
N HIS A 346 13.55 8.65 -34.46
CA HIS A 346 12.95 9.50 -33.42
C HIS A 346 11.74 8.89 -32.66
N HIS A 347 11.42 7.59 -32.86
CA HIS A 347 10.51 6.94 -31.92
C HIS A 347 11.12 6.90 -30.52
N LYS A 348 10.32 7.32 -29.53
CA LYS A 348 10.75 7.31 -28.13
C LYS A 348 10.97 5.89 -27.64
N LEU A 349 12.11 5.66 -27.01
CA LEU A 349 12.50 4.41 -26.38
C LEU A 349 12.33 4.55 -24.87
N ASN A 350 11.61 3.60 -24.26
CA ASN A 350 11.42 3.58 -22.82
C ASN A 350 12.07 2.32 -22.24
N ARG A 351 12.48 2.39 -20.95
CA ARG A 351 12.99 1.27 -20.17
C ARG A 351 12.02 0.94 -19.04
N ASN A 352 11.37 -0.21 -19.12
CA ASN A 352 10.46 -0.71 -18.09
C ASN A 352 11.13 -1.73 -17.15
N LEU A 353 12.36 -2.10 -17.41
CA LEU A 353 13.18 -2.89 -16.52
C LEU A 353 14.65 -2.48 -16.64
N ASP A 354 15.19 -1.91 -15.58
CA ASP A 354 16.62 -1.67 -15.40
C ASP A 354 17.24 -2.91 -14.75
N HIS A 355 17.92 -3.73 -15.55
CA HIS A 355 18.46 -5.02 -15.11
C HIS A 355 19.48 -4.86 -13.97
N ASN A 356 20.43 -3.96 -14.11
CA ASN A 356 21.50 -3.78 -13.13
C ASN A 356 20.95 -3.29 -11.79
N TRP A 357 20.02 -2.35 -11.81
CA TRP A 357 19.33 -1.86 -10.62
C TRP A 357 18.49 -2.95 -9.96
N GLN A 358 17.78 -3.76 -10.75
CA GLN A 358 17.03 -4.90 -10.22
C GLN A 358 17.94 -5.95 -9.57
N GLN A 359 19.10 -6.24 -10.17
CA GLN A 359 20.08 -7.16 -9.57
C GLN A 359 20.62 -6.62 -8.23
N ALA A 360 20.79 -5.31 -8.08
CA ALA A 360 21.15 -4.70 -6.81
C ALA A 360 20.07 -4.94 -5.72
N LEU A 361 18.79 -4.90 -6.09
CA LEU A 361 17.67 -5.18 -5.17
C LEU A 361 17.57 -6.65 -4.76
N LEU A 362 18.03 -7.59 -5.59
CA LEU A 362 18.00 -9.02 -5.26
C LEU A 362 19.03 -9.40 -4.18
N LYS A 363 20.08 -8.58 -4.01
CA LYS A 363 21.05 -8.71 -2.93
C LYS A 363 20.51 -8.12 -1.62
N THR A 364 21.30 -8.09 -0.57
CA THR A 364 21.02 -7.31 0.64
C THR A 364 20.98 -5.83 0.27
N SER A 365 19.78 -5.32 0.04
CA SER A 365 19.57 -3.96 -0.48
C SER A 365 19.35 -2.92 0.61
N SER A 366 18.97 -3.37 1.81
CA SER A 366 18.74 -2.50 2.96
C SER A 366 19.04 -3.25 4.24
N GLU A 367 19.52 -2.54 5.25
CA GLU A 367 19.78 -3.07 6.57
C GLU A 367 19.26 -2.09 7.62
N ARG A 368 18.44 -2.57 8.54
CA ARG A 368 17.95 -1.79 9.66
C ARG A 368 18.63 -2.22 10.93
N ARG A 369 19.23 -1.26 11.65
CA ARG A 369 19.91 -1.50 12.91
C ARG A 369 19.50 -0.49 13.97
N ILE A 370 19.49 -0.95 15.22
CA ILE A 370 19.16 -0.18 16.43
C ILE A 370 20.44 0.29 17.08
N GLY A 371 20.55 1.58 17.38
CA GLY A 371 21.67 2.13 18.11
C GLY A 371 21.65 1.73 19.58
N VAL A 372 22.82 1.34 20.10
CA VAL A 372 23.00 1.02 21.52
C VAL A 372 24.17 1.77 22.11
N ASP A 373 24.03 2.21 23.36
CA ASP A 373 25.10 2.70 24.20
C ASP A 373 25.55 1.57 25.11
N ILE A 374 26.85 1.36 25.20
CA ILE A 374 27.46 0.26 25.93
C ILE A 374 28.37 0.83 27.02
N GLU A 375 28.16 0.44 28.26
CA GLU A 375 28.98 0.80 29.40
C GLU A 375 29.54 -0.44 30.06
N LEU A 376 30.89 -0.54 30.14
CA LEU A 376 31.61 -1.57 30.89
C LEU A 376 32.19 -0.95 32.15
N GLY A 377 31.68 -1.37 33.29
CA GLY A 377 32.16 -1.05 34.61
C GLY A 377 32.57 -2.29 35.37
N GLY A 378 32.86 -2.12 36.66
CA GLY A 378 33.18 -3.23 37.56
C GLY A 378 34.55 -3.07 38.24
N TRP A 379 35.08 -4.19 38.73
CA TRP A 379 36.36 -4.30 39.42
C TRP A 379 37.05 -5.66 39.11
N GLN A 380 38.16 -5.98 39.75
CA GLN A 380 38.95 -7.16 39.42
C GLN A 380 38.21 -8.50 39.57
N GLU A 381 37.22 -8.57 40.46
CA GLU A 381 36.43 -9.79 40.71
C GLU A 381 35.13 -9.88 39.88
N GLN A 382 34.68 -8.76 39.30
CA GLN A 382 33.44 -8.72 38.56
C GLN A 382 33.41 -7.62 37.53
N LEU A 383 33.06 -7.95 36.31
CA LEU A 383 32.70 -6.99 35.26
C LEU A 383 31.19 -6.81 35.16
N ILE A 384 30.76 -5.57 34.91
CA ILE A 384 29.34 -5.18 34.77
C ILE A 384 29.20 -4.53 33.40
N LEU A 385 28.41 -5.15 32.54
CA LEU A 385 28.13 -4.65 31.19
C LEU A 385 26.66 -4.18 31.13
N THR A 386 26.49 -2.87 30.93
CA THR A 386 25.16 -2.28 30.71
C THR A 386 25.02 -1.89 29.24
N ILE A 387 23.93 -2.33 28.60
CA ILE A 387 23.60 -1.98 27.21
C ILE A 387 22.24 -1.35 27.20
N THR A 388 22.18 -0.12 26.67
CA THR A 388 20.94 0.66 26.56
C THR A 388 20.65 0.97 25.09
N SER A 389 19.47 0.54 24.61
CA SER A 389 19.05 0.85 23.23
C SER A 389 18.51 2.27 23.11
N GLU A 390 18.50 2.80 21.88
CA GLU A 390 18.09 4.18 21.56
C GLU A 390 16.65 4.52 21.99
N ASP A 391 15.80 3.52 22.18
CA ASP A 391 14.43 3.64 22.67
C ASP A 391 14.30 3.40 24.18
N GLY A 392 15.43 3.36 24.91
CA GLY A 392 15.50 3.39 26.37
C GLY A 392 15.41 2.03 27.06
N VAL A 393 15.37 0.91 26.32
CA VAL A 393 15.43 -0.42 26.95
C VAL A 393 16.86 -0.72 27.35
N SER A 394 17.07 -1.03 28.64
CA SER A 394 18.38 -1.26 29.23
C SER A 394 18.46 -2.63 29.87
N VAL A 395 19.62 -3.27 29.75
CA VAL A 395 19.96 -4.51 30.47
C VAL A 395 21.31 -4.39 31.09
N THR A 396 21.50 -5.04 32.23
CA THR A 396 22.78 -5.16 32.91
C THR A 396 23.12 -6.63 33.04
N HIS A 397 24.31 -7.01 32.59
CA HIS A 397 24.83 -8.37 32.68
C HIS A 397 26.13 -8.35 33.46
N THR A 398 26.38 -9.37 34.26
CA THR A 398 27.59 -9.46 35.12
C THR A 398 28.43 -10.67 34.73
N LEU A 399 29.71 -10.52 34.80
CA LEU A 399 30.68 -11.59 34.59
C LEU A 399 31.61 -11.65 35.80
N ASP A 400 31.41 -12.68 36.63
CA ASP A 400 32.28 -12.94 37.76
C ASP A 400 33.59 -13.62 37.29
N GLY A 401 34.71 -13.23 37.89
CA GLY A 401 36.01 -13.75 37.51
C GLY A 401 37.17 -13.10 38.28
N GLN A 402 38.38 -13.43 37.91
CA GLN A 402 39.59 -12.71 38.34
C GLN A 402 40.21 -12.10 37.11
N PHE A 403 40.26 -10.78 37.06
CA PHE A 403 40.78 -10.00 35.92
C PHE A 403 42.03 -9.26 36.34
N ASP A 404 43.17 -9.72 35.85
CA ASP A 404 44.46 -9.11 36.14
C ASP A 404 44.60 -7.72 35.46
N GLU A 405 45.46 -6.89 36.01
CA GLU A 405 45.84 -5.64 35.35
C GLU A 405 46.61 -5.92 34.05
N ALA A 406 46.25 -5.15 33.02
CA ALA A 406 46.87 -5.31 31.71
C ALA A 406 48.31 -4.73 31.69
N ASN A 407 49.26 -5.44 31.10
CA ASN A 407 50.62 -4.98 30.89
C ASN A 407 50.73 -3.70 30.03
N ASN A 408 49.72 -3.47 29.17
CA ASN A 408 49.62 -2.26 28.35
C ASN A 408 48.18 -1.69 28.49
N PRO A 409 47.99 -0.68 29.36
CA PRO A 409 46.67 -0.10 29.65
C PRO A 409 45.94 0.47 28.44
N GLU A 410 46.65 1.22 27.59
CA GLU A 410 46.03 1.86 26.42
C GLU A 410 45.52 0.83 25.39
N LYS A 411 46.37 -0.18 25.14
CA LYS A 411 46.02 -1.27 24.22
C LYS A 411 44.86 -2.12 24.76
N ALA A 412 44.83 -2.39 26.05
CA ALA A 412 43.76 -3.14 26.70
C ALA A 412 42.43 -2.38 26.60
N LEU A 413 42.41 -1.08 26.92
CA LEU A 413 41.24 -0.23 26.83
C LEU A 413 40.68 -0.15 25.39
N THR A 414 41.58 0.04 24.41
CA THR A 414 41.20 0.05 22.98
C THR A 414 40.61 -1.29 22.56
N SER A 415 41.25 -2.41 22.96
CA SER A 415 40.77 -3.76 22.65
C SER A 415 39.38 -4.05 23.24
N LEU A 416 39.13 -3.59 24.49
CA LEU A 416 37.81 -3.71 25.14
C LEU A 416 36.76 -2.93 24.37
N LYS A 417 37.00 -1.66 24.04
CA LYS A 417 36.07 -0.83 23.29
C LYS A 417 35.77 -1.41 21.90
N GLU A 418 36.79 -1.76 21.15
CA GLU A 418 36.63 -2.38 19.84
C GLU A 418 35.94 -3.74 19.92
N GLY A 419 36.25 -4.55 20.93
CA GLY A 419 35.62 -5.85 21.15
C GLY A 419 34.14 -5.74 21.45
N LEU A 420 33.72 -4.82 22.31
CA LEU A 420 32.34 -4.56 22.66
C LEU A 420 31.53 -3.95 21.48
N ALA A 421 32.17 -3.11 20.67
CA ALA A 421 31.56 -2.51 19.49
C ALA A 421 31.27 -3.50 18.34
N LYS A 422 31.82 -4.72 18.37
CA LYS A 422 31.63 -5.74 17.31
C LYS A 422 30.28 -6.41 17.35
N LEU A 423 29.25 -5.69 16.91
CA LEU A 423 27.84 -6.15 16.89
C LEU A 423 27.35 -6.61 15.51
N GLY A 424 28.25 -6.79 14.54
CA GLY A 424 27.95 -6.91 13.11
C GLY A 424 26.99 -8.02 12.68
N GLN A 425 26.77 -9.05 13.51
CA GLN A 425 25.81 -10.14 13.22
C GLN A 425 24.47 -10.00 13.96
N THR A 426 24.25 -8.85 14.61
CA THR A 426 23.03 -8.55 15.36
C THR A 426 22.26 -7.42 14.68
N ILE A 427 21.06 -7.13 15.18
CA ILE A 427 20.29 -5.96 14.74
C ILE A 427 20.78 -4.64 15.36
N TYR A 428 21.88 -4.66 16.09
CA TYR A 428 22.41 -3.50 16.83
C TYR A 428 23.68 -2.96 16.22
N PHE A 429 23.95 -1.67 16.49
CA PHE A 429 25.26 -1.04 16.29
C PHE A 429 25.60 -0.18 17.50
N ALA A 430 26.86 -0.13 17.88
CA ALA A 430 27.31 0.70 18.99
C ALA A 430 27.34 2.17 18.57
N ARG A 431 26.59 3.03 19.29
CA ARG A 431 26.67 4.49 19.17
C ARG A 431 27.82 5.04 20.00
N ASP A 432 27.91 4.54 21.23
CA ASP A 432 28.97 4.88 22.16
C ASP A 432 29.41 3.64 22.96
N VAL A 433 30.69 3.59 23.33
CA VAL A 433 31.25 2.54 24.19
C VAL A 433 32.12 3.20 25.25
N GLN A 434 31.64 3.18 26.48
CA GLN A 434 32.34 3.70 27.65
C GLN A 434 32.93 2.55 28.48
N VAL A 435 34.15 2.73 28.96
CA VAL A 435 34.80 1.78 29.86
C VAL A 435 35.21 2.56 31.10
N THR A 436 34.57 2.27 32.24
CA THR A 436 34.67 2.98 33.54
C THR A 436 35.29 2.06 34.60
N LEU A 437 36.32 1.32 34.23
CA LEU A 437 37.04 0.43 35.16
C LEU A 437 38.05 1.21 36.01
N PRO A 438 38.27 0.82 37.27
CA PRO A 438 39.24 1.49 38.16
C PRO A 438 40.69 1.33 37.72
N GLY A 439 40.97 0.46 36.77
CA GLY A 439 42.24 0.25 36.10
C GLY A 439 42.05 -0.44 34.76
N ALA A 440 43.09 -0.57 33.97
CA ALA A 440 43.04 -1.29 32.71
C ALA A 440 43.15 -2.80 32.98
N LEU A 441 42.02 -3.49 32.95
CA LEU A 441 41.95 -4.94 33.17
C LEU A 441 42.17 -5.72 31.87
N PHE A 442 42.83 -6.86 31.97
CA PHE A 442 42.99 -7.80 30.87
C PHE A 442 41.77 -8.75 30.84
N VAL A 443 41.02 -8.72 29.79
CA VAL A 443 39.88 -9.62 29.54
C VAL A 443 40.15 -10.42 28.27
N PRO A 444 40.22 -11.77 28.36
CA PRO A 444 40.40 -12.60 27.17
C PRO A 444 39.31 -12.39 26.15
N ASN A 445 39.68 -12.30 24.87
CA ASN A 445 38.69 -12.04 23.78
C ASN A 445 37.54 -13.06 23.73
N SER A 446 37.81 -14.32 24.10
CA SER A 446 36.75 -15.34 24.16
C SER A 446 35.72 -15.03 25.23
N GLN A 447 36.15 -14.60 26.42
CA GLN A 447 35.25 -14.20 27.51
C GLN A 447 34.49 -12.91 27.17
N LEU A 448 35.18 -11.89 26.63
CA LEU A 448 34.56 -10.66 26.21
C LEU A 448 33.48 -10.89 25.14
N ASN A 449 33.73 -11.77 24.18
CA ASN A 449 32.80 -12.11 23.12
C ASN A 449 31.58 -12.89 23.67
N ALA A 450 31.78 -13.81 24.61
CA ALA A 450 30.67 -14.52 25.26
C ALA A 450 29.81 -13.54 26.08
N PHE A 451 30.45 -12.73 26.91
CA PHE A 451 29.81 -11.73 27.77
C PHE A 451 28.95 -10.73 26.95
N ARG A 452 29.53 -10.19 25.87
CA ARG A 452 28.78 -9.32 24.94
C ARG A 452 27.59 -10.04 24.31
N ARG A 453 27.73 -11.30 23.84
CA ARG A 453 26.67 -12.06 23.21
C ARG A 453 25.51 -12.30 24.20
N GLU A 454 25.82 -12.71 25.41
CA GLU A 454 24.81 -12.95 26.45
C GLU A 454 24.05 -11.68 26.83
N ALA A 455 24.76 -10.54 26.93
CA ALA A 455 24.13 -9.24 27.17
C ALA A 455 23.22 -8.79 26.00
N ILE A 456 23.60 -9.06 24.76
CA ILE A 456 22.76 -8.78 23.58
C ILE A 456 21.53 -9.69 23.52
N GLU A 457 21.68 -10.97 23.85
CA GLU A 457 20.53 -11.91 23.95
C GLU A 457 19.56 -11.45 25.05
N ALA A 458 20.08 -10.99 26.20
CA ALA A 458 19.27 -10.40 27.26
C ALA A 458 18.53 -9.11 26.80
N LEU A 459 19.20 -8.26 26.01
CA LEU A 459 18.59 -7.07 25.45
C LEU A 459 17.46 -7.41 24.46
N ASP A 460 17.67 -8.39 23.58
CA ASP A 460 16.62 -8.87 22.66
C ASP A 460 15.39 -9.38 23.45
N ALA A 461 15.62 -10.17 24.49
CA ALA A 461 14.55 -10.67 25.34
C ALA A 461 13.80 -9.54 26.07
N ALA A 462 14.55 -8.58 26.63
CA ALA A 462 13.98 -7.42 27.32
C ALA A 462 13.15 -6.55 26.37
N ARG A 463 13.61 -6.33 25.14
CA ARG A 463 12.87 -5.54 24.13
C ARG A 463 11.55 -6.21 23.76
N LEU A 464 11.54 -7.51 23.53
CA LEU A 464 10.30 -8.27 23.26
C LEU A 464 9.36 -8.26 24.47
N ALA A 465 9.88 -8.44 25.70
CA ALA A 465 9.07 -8.41 26.92
C ALA A 465 8.46 -7.02 27.21
N ASN A 466 9.16 -5.95 26.85
CA ASN A 466 8.67 -4.58 27.00
C ASN A 466 7.72 -4.12 25.90
N TYR A 467 7.62 -4.87 24.79
CA TYR A 467 6.69 -4.54 23.73
C TYR A 467 5.24 -4.70 24.20
N GLN A 468 4.46 -3.64 24.06
CA GLN A 468 3.05 -3.64 24.44
C GLN A 468 2.18 -3.39 23.21
N ARG A 469 1.26 -4.31 22.96
CA ARG A 469 0.21 -4.12 21.96
C ARG A 469 -0.84 -3.13 22.46
N GLY A 470 -1.38 -2.33 21.57
CA GLY A 470 -2.55 -1.52 21.85
C GLY A 470 -3.77 -2.40 22.17
N ALA A 471 -4.68 -1.86 22.95
CA ALA A 471 -5.96 -2.49 23.22
C ALA A 471 -7.08 -1.84 22.41
N ARG A 472 -8.19 -2.53 22.22
CA ARG A 472 -9.39 -2.00 21.58
C ARG A 472 -9.82 -0.70 22.27
N LYS A 473 -9.96 0.37 21.48
CA LYS A 473 -10.45 1.66 21.97
C LYS A 473 -11.89 1.50 22.50
N PRO A 474 -12.22 2.00 23.69
CA PRO A 474 -13.60 1.96 24.19
C PRO A 474 -14.50 2.87 23.36
N VAL A 475 -15.79 2.55 23.32
CA VAL A 475 -16.82 3.44 22.77
C VAL A 475 -16.94 4.67 23.68
N SER A 476 -17.11 5.85 23.09
CA SER A 476 -17.26 7.09 23.84
C SER A 476 -18.54 7.10 24.68
N VAL A 477 -18.53 7.91 25.75
CA VAL A 477 -19.71 8.12 26.62
C VAL A 477 -20.07 9.61 26.58
N PRO A 478 -21.28 9.96 26.14
CA PRO A 478 -22.36 9.08 25.64
C PRO A 478 -22.02 8.40 24.30
N PRO A 479 -22.66 7.27 23.96
CA PRO A 479 -22.44 6.60 22.69
C PRO A 479 -22.75 7.55 21.50
N PRO A 480 -21.95 7.48 20.42
CA PRO A 480 -22.17 8.35 19.26
C PRO A 480 -23.46 7.98 18.52
N VAL A 481 -23.98 8.92 17.74
CA VAL A 481 -25.10 8.68 16.83
C VAL A 481 -24.56 8.69 15.39
N TYR A 482 -24.99 7.72 14.58
CA TYR A 482 -24.58 7.67 13.17
C TYR A 482 -25.14 8.89 12.42
N PRO A 483 -24.37 9.52 11.51
CA PRO A 483 -24.77 10.77 10.87
C PRO A 483 -26.04 10.69 10.02
N GLU A 484 -26.37 9.49 9.52
CA GLU A 484 -27.49 9.26 8.62
C GLU A 484 -28.52 8.33 9.28
N THR A 485 -29.81 8.61 9.09
CA THR A 485 -30.92 7.77 9.61
C THR A 485 -31.37 6.70 8.62
N HIS A 486 -30.97 6.82 7.36
CA HIS A 486 -31.25 5.85 6.29
C HIS A 486 -29.94 5.50 5.56
N LEU A 487 -29.64 4.22 5.47
CA LEU A 487 -28.53 3.68 4.71
C LEU A 487 -29.04 2.99 3.44
N SER A 488 -28.61 3.48 2.28
CA SER A 488 -28.85 2.82 1.00
C SER A 488 -27.93 1.61 0.82
N PHE A 489 -28.10 0.86 -0.27
CA PHE A 489 -27.24 -0.26 -0.64
C PHE A 489 -25.73 0.12 -0.70
N LEU A 490 -25.40 1.40 -0.85
CA LEU A 490 -24.03 1.92 -0.86
C LEU A 490 -23.29 1.75 0.48
N ALA A 491 -24.01 1.54 1.56
CA ALA A 491 -23.42 1.28 2.88
C ALA A 491 -22.89 -0.14 3.05
N ASN A 492 -23.17 -1.04 2.11
CA ASN A 492 -22.69 -2.42 2.11
C ASN A 492 -23.10 -3.24 3.36
N VAL A 493 -24.29 -2.99 3.92
CA VAL A 493 -24.80 -3.72 5.08
C VAL A 493 -25.41 -5.04 4.61
N TYR A 494 -24.62 -6.12 4.70
CA TYR A 494 -25.04 -7.44 4.22
C TYR A 494 -25.57 -8.33 5.37
N ASN A 495 -24.77 -8.52 6.42
CA ASN A 495 -25.07 -9.46 7.51
C ASN A 495 -25.90 -8.81 8.64
N HIS A 496 -26.54 -9.68 9.46
CA HIS A 496 -27.39 -9.21 10.57
C HIS A 496 -26.60 -8.45 11.64
N LYS A 497 -25.34 -8.79 11.92
CA LYS A 497 -24.51 -8.10 12.91
C LYS A 497 -24.17 -6.67 12.49
N ALA A 498 -23.85 -6.46 11.22
CA ALA A 498 -23.67 -5.12 10.68
C ALA A 498 -24.97 -4.29 10.79
N ARG A 499 -26.14 -4.90 10.56
CA ARG A 499 -27.44 -4.27 10.74
C ARG A 499 -27.69 -3.90 12.20
N GLU A 500 -27.42 -4.80 13.16
CA GLU A 500 -27.52 -4.54 14.61
C GLU A 500 -26.63 -3.36 15.04
N PHE A 501 -25.39 -3.30 14.52
CA PHE A 501 -24.49 -2.19 14.77
C PHE A 501 -25.10 -0.85 14.39
N TYR A 502 -25.54 -0.66 13.15
CA TYR A 502 -26.08 0.62 12.70
C TYR A 502 -27.38 0.98 13.41
N GLN A 503 -28.27 0.01 13.68
CA GLN A 503 -29.51 0.24 14.45
C GLN A 503 -29.21 0.71 15.88
N ARG A 504 -28.21 0.14 16.55
CA ARG A 504 -27.75 0.58 17.88
C ARG A 504 -27.36 2.04 17.90
N TYR A 505 -26.77 2.54 16.82
CA TYR A 505 -26.33 3.93 16.68
C TYR A 505 -27.35 4.84 15.98
N GLY A 506 -28.62 4.44 15.91
CA GLY A 506 -29.74 5.31 15.55
C GLY A 506 -30.16 5.26 14.08
N VAL A 507 -29.62 4.38 13.27
CA VAL A 507 -30.08 4.18 11.88
C VAL A 507 -31.43 3.45 11.89
N GLN A 508 -32.43 4.04 11.23
CA GLN A 508 -33.81 3.57 11.24
C GLN A 508 -34.14 2.67 10.04
N LEU A 509 -33.62 3.01 8.87
CA LEU A 509 -33.84 2.29 7.62
C LEU A 509 -32.52 1.86 7.02
N ILE A 510 -32.39 0.58 6.68
CA ILE A 510 -31.19 0.00 6.10
C ILE A 510 -31.60 -0.85 4.90
N ASP A 511 -31.25 -0.39 3.70
CA ASP A 511 -31.43 -1.16 2.49
C ASP A 511 -30.45 -2.33 2.45
N ALA A 512 -30.80 -3.40 1.76
CA ALA A 512 -29.90 -4.52 1.56
C ALA A 512 -28.67 -4.12 0.72
N ALA A 513 -27.53 -4.72 1.01
CA ALA A 513 -26.33 -4.55 0.18
C ALA A 513 -26.61 -4.93 -1.28
N TYR A 514 -25.96 -4.27 -2.22
CA TYR A 514 -26.16 -4.53 -3.66
C TYR A 514 -25.98 -6.00 -4.04
N GLU A 515 -25.07 -6.68 -3.37
CA GLU A 515 -24.76 -8.10 -3.57
C GLU A 515 -25.86 -9.05 -3.07
N ALA A 516 -26.83 -8.57 -2.32
CA ALA A 516 -28.01 -9.33 -1.92
C ALA A 516 -29.07 -9.45 -3.04
N HIS A 517 -28.84 -8.83 -4.21
CA HIS A 517 -29.69 -8.87 -5.40
C HIS A 517 -31.13 -8.34 -5.21
N GLU A 518 -31.38 -7.53 -4.19
CA GLU A 518 -32.67 -6.87 -4.01
C GLU A 518 -32.82 -5.68 -4.95
N GLU A 519 -31.73 -4.94 -5.19
CA GLU A 519 -31.70 -3.84 -6.17
C GLU A 519 -31.45 -4.37 -7.59
N LYS A 520 -32.46 -4.30 -8.44
CA LYS A 520 -32.44 -4.85 -9.82
C LYS A 520 -32.52 -3.77 -10.91
N GLY A 521 -32.68 -2.51 -10.51
CA GLY A 521 -32.81 -1.38 -11.41
C GLY A 521 -31.50 -0.86 -11.98
N ASP A 522 -31.63 0.21 -12.78
CA ASP A 522 -30.47 0.99 -13.25
C ASP A 522 -30.02 1.95 -12.14
N VAL A 523 -28.96 1.56 -11.45
CA VAL A 523 -28.39 2.29 -10.31
C VAL A 523 -26.93 2.66 -10.55
N PRO A 524 -26.34 3.56 -9.75
CA PRO A 524 -24.90 3.77 -9.77
C PRO A 524 -24.14 2.50 -9.37
N VAL A 525 -23.58 1.81 -10.36
CA VAL A 525 -22.69 0.66 -10.13
C VAL A 525 -21.24 1.09 -9.85
N MET A 526 -20.94 2.37 -10.04
CA MET A 526 -19.68 3.01 -9.65
C MET A 526 -19.91 4.50 -9.44
N ILE A 527 -19.44 5.03 -8.32
CA ILE A 527 -19.41 6.47 -8.05
C ILE A 527 -17.96 6.94 -7.99
N THR A 528 -17.66 8.05 -8.65
CA THR A 528 -16.28 8.55 -8.75
C THR A 528 -16.19 10.08 -8.76
N LYS A 529 -15.15 10.62 -8.14
CA LYS A 529 -14.80 12.04 -8.23
C LYS A 529 -14.15 12.39 -9.59
N HIS A 530 -13.58 11.40 -10.28
CA HIS A 530 -13.11 11.57 -11.66
C HIS A 530 -14.30 11.79 -12.57
N CYS A 531 -14.29 12.88 -13.35
CA CYS A 531 -15.41 13.28 -14.19
C CYS A 531 -14.95 13.44 -15.64
N LEU A 532 -15.48 12.60 -16.54
CA LEU A 532 -15.12 12.61 -17.95
C LEU A 532 -15.55 13.91 -18.66
N ARG A 533 -16.66 14.53 -18.22
CA ARG A 533 -17.01 15.88 -18.73
C ARG A 533 -15.91 16.91 -18.44
N PHE A 534 -15.34 16.84 -17.23
CA PHE A 534 -14.23 17.73 -16.86
C PHE A 534 -12.96 17.38 -17.62
N ALA A 535 -12.61 16.09 -17.72
CA ALA A 535 -11.41 15.61 -18.41
C ALA A 535 -11.39 15.96 -19.90
N PHE A 536 -12.57 16.02 -20.55
CA PHE A 536 -12.71 16.36 -21.98
C PHE A 536 -13.17 17.80 -22.23
N ASN A 537 -13.02 18.71 -21.25
CA ASN A 537 -13.41 20.12 -21.36
C ASN A 537 -14.90 20.34 -21.71
N LEU A 538 -15.78 19.45 -21.27
CA LEU A 538 -17.24 19.52 -21.49
C LEU A 538 -18.02 19.90 -20.21
N CYS A 539 -17.32 20.24 -19.11
CA CYS A 539 -17.95 20.62 -17.86
C CYS A 539 -18.62 22.00 -17.97
N PRO A 540 -19.94 22.15 -17.76
CA PRO A 540 -20.62 23.43 -17.92
C PRO A 540 -20.17 24.53 -16.95
N LYS A 541 -19.53 24.16 -15.82
CA LYS A 541 -19.01 25.11 -14.83
C LYS A 541 -17.59 25.56 -15.11
N GLN A 542 -16.78 24.78 -15.84
CA GLN A 542 -15.33 24.98 -15.93
C GLN A 542 -14.76 24.89 -17.35
N ALA A 543 -15.60 24.56 -18.35
CA ALA A 543 -15.14 24.46 -19.73
C ALA A 543 -14.64 25.79 -20.28
N LYS A 544 -13.52 25.73 -20.98
CA LYS A 544 -12.96 26.87 -21.74
C LYS A 544 -13.46 26.79 -23.17
N GLY A 545 -14.03 27.87 -23.66
CA GLY A 545 -14.56 27.96 -25.04
C GLY A 545 -16.05 27.58 -25.15
N ASN A 546 -16.54 27.49 -26.41
CA ASN A 546 -17.96 27.21 -26.67
C ASN A 546 -18.24 25.72 -26.73
N ILE A 547 -18.93 25.21 -25.70
CA ILE A 547 -19.36 23.78 -25.58
C ILE A 547 -20.84 23.56 -25.92
N LYS A 548 -21.56 24.60 -26.36
CA LYS A 548 -23.04 24.55 -26.55
C LYS A 548 -23.48 23.51 -27.58
N SER A 549 -22.58 23.12 -28.50
CA SER A 549 -22.88 22.10 -29.51
C SER A 549 -22.85 20.66 -28.96
N TRP A 550 -22.23 20.43 -27.78
CA TRP A 550 -22.12 19.12 -27.17
C TRP A 550 -23.23 18.89 -26.15
N LYS A 551 -23.93 17.77 -26.25
CA LYS A 551 -24.91 17.33 -25.28
C LYS A 551 -24.29 16.27 -24.35
N ALA A 552 -23.56 16.75 -23.37
CA ALA A 552 -22.74 15.94 -22.48
C ALA A 552 -23.49 15.49 -21.22
N THR A 553 -24.81 15.29 -21.30
CA THR A 553 -25.63 14.80 -20.18
C THR A 553 -26.94 14.20 -20.69
N PRO A 554 -27.15 12.88 -20.53
CA PRO A 554 -26.19 11.88 -20.13
C PRO A 554 -25.11 11.64 -21.19
N MET A 555 -24.01 10.98 -20.81
CA MET A 555 -23.04 10.42 -21.74
C MET A 555 -23.04 8.89 -21.62
N GLN A 556 -22.39 8.21 -22.54
CA GLN A 556 -22.32 6.76 -22.56
C GLN A 556 -20.87 6.27 -22.67
N LEU A 557 -20.53 5.23 -21.92
CA LEU A 557 -19.34 4.42 -22.09
C LEU A 557 -19.73 3.12 -22.80
N VAL A 558 -19.09 2.84 -23.93
CA VAL A 558 -19.38 1.66 -24.77
C VAL A 558 -18.12 0.79 -24.84
N HIS A 559 -18.25 -0.50 -24.54
CA HIS A 559 -17.23 -1.51 -24.71
C HIS A 559 -17.86 -2.81 -25.23
N GLY A 560 -17.61 -3.15 -26.51
CA GLY A 560 -18.35 -4.22 -27.18
C GLY A 560 -19.85 -3.96 -27.13
N ASP A 561 -20.61 -4.92 -26.63
CA ASP A 561 -22.07 -4.83 -26.46
C ASP A 561 -22.50 -4.15 -25.13
N GLU A 562 -21.54 -3.83 -24.28
CA GLU A 562 -21.79 -3.19 -22.98
C GLU A 562 -21.95 -1.68 -23.15
N VAL A 563 -23.06 -1.14 -22.67
CA VAL A 563 -23.35 0.29 -22.65
C VAL A 563 -23.67 0.73 -21.22
N LEU A 564 -22.83 1.59 -20.66
CA LEU A 564 -23.01 2.17 -19.34
C LEU A 564 -23.38 3.65 -19.48
N THR A 565 -24.40 4.09 -18.77
CA THR A 565 -24.81 5.50 -18.78
C THR A 565 -24.05 6.30 -17.74
N LEU A 566 -23.55 7.47 -18.14
CA LEU A 566 -22.90 8.41 -17.22
C LEU A 566 -23.89 9.49 -16.79
N ARG A 567 -24.13 9.59 -15.49
CA ARG A 567 -24.86 10.69 -14.85
C ARG A 567 -23.87 11.55 -14.05
N PHE A 568 -24.15 12.84 -13.97
CA PHE A 568 -23.23 13.79 -13.32
C PHE A 568 -23.96 14.53 -12.22
N ASP A 569 -23.61 14.26 -10.98
CA ASP A 569 -24.03 15.07 -9.85
C ASP A 569 -23.02 16.22 -9.67
N CYS A 570 -23.42 17.40 -10.12
CA CYS A 570 -22.54 18.58 -10.13
C CYS A 570 -22.50 19.32 -8.80
N LYS A 571 -23.31 18.98 -7.79
CA LYS A 571 -23.26 19.57 -6.46
C LYS A 571 -22.05 19.02 -5.68
N PRO A 572 -21.92 17.70 -5.42
CA PRO A 572 -20.73 17.09 -4.86
C PRO A 572 -19.60 16.95 -5.89
N CYS A 573 -19.86 17.22 -7.17
CA CYS A 573 -18.90 17.11 -8.28
C CYS A 573 -18.47 15.65 -8.54
N GLU A 574 -19.44 14.76 -8.70
CA GLU A 574 -19.30 13.32 -8.90
C GLU A 574 -19.84 12.87 -10.26
N MET A 575 -19.26 11.79 -10.76
CA MET A 575 -19.76 11.07 -11.93
C MET A 575 -20.23 9.68 -11.48
N HIS A 576 -21.45 9.34 -11.85
CA HIS A 576 -22.06 8.05 -11.59
C HIS A 576 -22.06 7.22 -12.88
N VAL A 577 -21.43 6.07 -12.84
CA VAL A 577 -21.53 5.06 -13.89
C VAL A 577 -22.73 4.21 -13.56
N VAL A 578 -23.78 4.31 -14.37
CA VAL A 578 -25.09 3.68 -14.12
C VAL A 578 -25.22 2.42 -14.96
N GLY A 579 -25.65 1.36 -14.32
CA GLY A 579 -25.89 0.06 -14.93
C GLY A 579 -26.78 -0.80 -14.04
N LYS A 580 -26.98 -2.05 -14.43
CA LYS A 580 -27.78 -3.03 -13.70
C LYS A 580 -27.09 -4.38 -13.63
N ILE A 581 -27.51 -5.21 -12.69
CA ILE A 581 -27.04 -6.61 -12.60
C ILE A 581 -27.50 -7.37 -13.83
N LYS A 582 -26.57 -8.08 -14.49
CA LYS A 582 -26.89 -8.92 -15.66
C LYS A 582 -27.77 -10.12 -15.25
N ASN A 583 -28.70 -10.50 -16.12
CA ASN A 583 -29.68 -11.56 -15.83
C ASN A 583 -29.07 -12.91 -15.43
N HIS A 584 -27.89 -13.25 -15.96
CA HIS A 584 -27.24 -14.50 -15.60
C HIS A 584 -26.66 -14.45 -14.18
N ILE A 585 -26.25 -13.26 -13.69
CA ILE A 585 -25.79 -13.07 -12.31
C ILE A 585 -26.96 -13.19 -11.33
N LEU A 586 -28.11 -12.62 -11.66
CA LEU A 586 -29.34 -12.74 -10.84
C LEU A 586 -29.80 -14.19 -10.64
N LYS A 587 -29.38 -15.10 -11.53
CA LYS A 587 -29.69 -16.55 -11.46
C LYS A 587 -28.65 -17.34 -10.66
N MET A 588 -27.52 -16.73 -10.28
CA MET A 588 -26.52 -17.39 -9.44
C MET A 588 -27.08 -17.57 -8.02
N PRO A 589 -26.74 -18.66 -7.32
CA PRO A 589 -27.07 -18.82 -5.91
C PRO A 589 -26.50 -17.61 -5.13
N GLN A 590 -27.32 -17.03 -4.27
CA GLN A 590 -26.80 -15.99 -3.37
C GLN A 590 -25.81 -16.62 -2.40
N PRO A 591 -24.68 -15.95 -2.14
CA PRO A 591 -23.76 -16.37 -1.09
C PRO A 591 -24.52 -16.42 0.24
N GLY A 592 -24.33 -17.49 1.03
CA GLY A 592 -25.05 -17.68 2.30
C GLY A 592 -26.44 -18.34 2.22
N SER A 593 -27.01 -18.59 1.01
CA SER A 593 -28.11 -19.53 0.88
C SER A 593 -27.55 -20.94 0.99
N VAL A 594 -27.99 -21.68 2.02
CA VAL A 594 -27.58 -23.07 2.26
C VAL A 594 -27.94 -23.93 1.06
N VAL A 595 -27.03 -24.07 0.11
CA VAL A 595 -27.01 -25.22 -0.79
C VAL A 595 -26.20 -26.29 -0.05
N ALA A 596 -26.90 -27.37 0.29
CA ALA A 596 -26.31 -28.53 0.94
C ALA A 596 -24.98 -28.91 0.28
N SER A 597 -23.94 -28.97 1.11
CA SER A 597 -22.67 -29.68 0.93
C SER A 597 -22.25 -30.00 -0.52
N ILE A 598 -21.65 -29.05 -1.20
CA ILE A 598 -20.72 -29.36 -2.27
C ILE A 598 -19.37 -29.62 -1.58
N SER A 599 -18.85 -30.85 -1.73
CA SER A 599 -17.56 -31.18 -1.15
C SER A 599 -16.45 -30.30 -1.75
N PRO A 600 -15.33 -30.05 -1.03
CA PRO A 600 -14.19 -29.29 -1.58
C PRO A 600 -13.66 -29.87 -2.89
N GLU A 601 -13.82 -31.17 -3.13
CA GLU A 601 -13.45 -31.87 -4.35
C GLU A 601 -14.34 -31.54 -5.56
N ASP A 602 -15.63 -31.28 -5.32
CA ASP A 602 -16.56 -30.91 -6.38
C ASP A 602 -16.45 -29.43 -6.77
N LEU A 603 -16.02 -28.59 -5.83
CA LEU A 603 -15.69 -27.18 -6.11
C LEU A 603 -14.48 -27.05 -7.05
N LEU A 604 -13.51 -27.93 -6.93
CA LEU A 604 -12.34 -27.99 -7.82
C LEU A 604 -12.67 -28.42 -9.25
N LYS A 605 -13.76 -29.17 -9.46
CA LYS A 605 -14.22 -29.61 -10.78
C LYS A 605 -14.96 -28.52 -11.57
N THR A 606 -15.46 -27.48 -10.89
CA THR A 606 -16.22 -26.38 -11.51
C THR A 606 -15.35 -25.19 -11.91
N LEU A 607 -14.07 -25.18 -11.54
CA LEU A 607 -13.15 -24.12 -11.96
C LEU A 607 -12.74 -24.31 -13.43
N PRO A 608 -12.84 -23.28 -14.28
CA PRO A 608 -12.38 -23.36 -15.66
C PRO A 608 -10.88 -23.67 -15.68
N LYS A 609 -10.50 -24.76 -16.34
CA LYS A 609 -9.10 -25.13 -16.57
C LYS A 609 -8.40 -23.95 -17.24
N ARG A 610 -7.38 -23.37 -16.58
CA ARG A 610 -6.49 -22.39 -17.19
C ARG A 610 -5.91 -23.01 -18.47
N LYS A 611 -6.24 -22.44 -19.62
CA LYS A 611 -5.43 -22.62 -20.81
C LYS A 611 -4.13 -21.87 -20.59
N ASN A 612 -3.03 -22.62 -20.55
CA ASN A 612 -1.69 -22.05 -20.56
C ASN A 612 -1.51 -21.22 -21.84
N ALA A 613 -1.16 -19.97 -21.70
CA ALA A 613 -0.51 -19.16 -22.71
C ALA A 613 0.45 -18.19 -21.99
#